data_0f8688349eacd59fca3fe43484dede5f
#
_entry.id   0f8688349eacd59fca3fe43484dede5f
#
_cell.length_a   1.000
_cell.length_b   1.000
_cell.length_c   1.000
_cell.angle_alpha   90.00
_cell.angle_beta   90.00
_cell.angle_gamma   90.00
#
_symmetry.space_group_name_H-M   'P 1'
#
loop_
_entity.id
_entity.type
_entity.pdbx_description
1 polymer ?
#
loop_
_entity_poly.entity_id
_entity_poly.type
_entity_poly.pdbx_seq_one_letter_code
_entity_poly.pdbx_strand_id
1 'polypeptide(L)'
;MLLLLGCARPERKIAEQQLRYTAAKNSFEQAANQYDLPSADLQGAEKMRLLGLAAAGYEKVLKKYPDQKFWCAQALRCLGNVRAAQGRLDDAVKIWVRVEKEYPQQDWEVLLAWKSAADQLWDAGRQDEARAFYRKIVEQFDNGEEPTAIIQIVQGAKFRLVGD
;
A
#
# COMPACT_ATOMS: atom_id res chain seq x y z
N MET A 1 -15.28 30.21 -40.59
CA MET A 1 -14.12 29.58 -39.98
C MET A 1 -14.65 28.77 -38.78
N LEU A 2 -15.03 27.52 -39.00
CA LEU A 2 -15.59 26.65 -37.95
C LEU A 2 -14.44 26.07 -37.13
N LEU A 3 -14.34 26.45 -35.86
CA LEU A 3 -13.51 25.81 -34.86
C LEU A 3 -14.13 24.43 -34.53
N LEU A 4 -13.61 23.39 -35.13
CA LEU A 4 -13.83 22.01 -34.68
C LEU A 4 -13.07 21.82 -33.36
N LEU A 5 -13.70 22.22 -32.26
CA LEU A 5 -13.30 21.79 -30.92
C LEU A 5 -13.51 20.28 -30.85
N GLY A 6 -12.41 19.54 -30.96
CA GLY A 6 -12.39 18.10 -30.94
C GLY A 6 -12.85 17.53 -29.58
N CYS A 7 -14.14 17.20 -29.50
CA CYS A 7 -14.60 16.24 -28.52
C CYS A 7 -13.87 14.92 -28.79
N ALA A 8 -12.86 14.61 -27.99
CA ALA A 8 -12.23 13.30 -28.06
C ALA A 8 -13.33 12.25 -27.91
N ARG A 9 -13.49 11.39 -28.91
CA ARG A 9 -14.53 10.34 -28.92
C ARG A 9 -14.39 9.54 -27.60
N PRO A 10 -15.51 9.18 -26.95
CA PRO A 10 -15.47 8.46 -25.66
C PRO A 10 -14.60 7.20 -25.70
N GLU A 11 -14.60 6.49 -26.83
CA GLU A 11 -13.74 5.33 -27.09
C GLU A 11 -12.24 5.63 -26.95
N ARG A 12 -11.79 6.79 -27.41
CA ARG A 12 -10.37 7.18 -27.30
C ARG A 12 -9.99 7.43 -25.84
N LYS A 13 -10.86 8.07 -25.06
CA LYS A 13 -10.61 8.30 -23.62
C LYS A 13 -10.54 6.98 -22.84
N ILE A 14 -11.42 6.03 -23.14
CA ILE A 14 -11.42 4.70 -22.53
C ILE A 14 -10.12 3.97 -22.88
N ALA A 15 -9.69 3.98 -24.13
CA ALA A 15 -8.44 3.36 -24.56
C ALA A 15 -7.20 3.99 -23.89
N GLU A 16 -7.15 5.32 -23.78
CA GLU A 16 -6.08 6.04 -23.08
C GLU A 16 -6.06 5.68 -21.59
N GLN A 17 -7.20 5.60 -20.94
CA GLN A 17 -7.31 5.21 -19.53
C GLN A 17 -6.86 3.77 -19.32
N GLN A 18 -7.25 2.84 -20.18
CA GLN A 18 -6.82 1.45 -20.12
C GLN A 18 -5.31 1.30 -20.34
N LEU A 19 -4.74 2.06 -21.26
CA LEU A 19 -3.30 2.08 -21.49
C LEU A 19 -2.54 2.59 -20.24
N ARG A 20 -3.03 3.65 -19.60
CA ARG A 20 -2.45 4.18 -18.36
C ARG A 20 -2.56 3.20 -17.19
N TYR A 21 -3.70 2.53 -17.06
CA TYR A 21 -3.90 1.47 -16.05
C TYR A 21 -2.86 0.35 -16.23
N THR A 22 -2.72 -0.16 -17.46
CA THR A 22 -1.76 -1.21 -17.77
C THR A 22 -0.31 -0.76 -17.53
N ALA A 23 0.02 0.48 -17.86
CA ALA A 23 1.35 1.03 -17.65
C ALA A 23 1.67 1.20 -16.14
N ALA A 24 0.70 1.62 -15.32
CA ALA A 24 0.83 1.69 -13.87
C ALA A 24 1.02 0.30 -13.26
N LYS A 25 0.18 -0.67 -13.68
CA LYS A 25 0.30 -2.08 -13.29
C LYS A 25 1.70 -2.61 -13.56
N ASN A 26 2.18 -2.50 -14.80
CA ASN A 26 3.48 -3.02 -15.20
C ASN A 26 4.63 -2.37 -14.41
N SER A 27 4.53 -1.06 -14.12
CA SER A 27 5.54 -0.35 -13.32
C SER A 27 5.53 -0.82 -11.86
N PHE A 28 4.35 -1.08 -11.28
CA PHE A 28 4.21 -1.66 -9.95
C PHE A 28 4.77 -3.08 -9.91
N GLU A 29 4.34 -3.95 -10.81
CA GLU A 29 4.78 -5.35 -10.88
C GLU A 29 6.29 -5.46 -11.11
N GLN A 30 6.88 -4.56 -11.88
CA GLN A 30 8.33 -4.50 -12.04
C GLN A 30 9.02 -4.24 -10.70
N ALA A 31 8.56 -3.25 -9.93
CA ALA A 31 9.14 -2.95 -8.62
C ALA A 31 8.99 -4.12 -7.65
N ALA A 32 7.81 -4.74 -7.62
CA ALA A 32 7.51 -5.86 -6.76
C ALA A 32 8.33 -7.11 -7.13
N ASN A 33 8.25 -7.56 -8.37
CA ASN A 33 8.77 -8.87 -8.78
C ASN A 33 10.29 -8.87 -9.02
N GLN A 34 10.86 -7.74 -9.46
CA GLN A 34 12.31 -7.66 -9.75
C GLN A 34 13.14 -7.22 -8.54
N TYR A 35 12.56 -6.53 -7.56
CA TYR A 35 13.33 -5.95 -6.48
C TYR A 35 12.79 -6.27 -5.09
N ASP A 36 11.49 -6.02 -4.81
CA ASP A 36 10.92 -6.15 -3.47
C ASP A 36 10.88 -7.62 -3.03
N LEU A 37 10.18 -8.48 -3.76
CA LEU A 37 10.08 -9.91 -3.43
C LEU A 37 11.44 -10.61 -3.36
N PRO A 38 12.37 -10.44 -4.33
CA PRO A 38 13.68 -11.06 -4.23
C PRO A 38 14.52 -10.55 -3.05
N SER A 39 14.26 -9.35 -2.53
CA SER A 39 14.97 -8.82 -1.37
C SER A 39 14.70 -9.59 -0.07
N ALA A 40 13.57 -10.30 0.00
CA ALA A 40 13.15 -11.02 1.21
C ALA A 40 14.15 -12.11 1.63
N ASP A 41 14.72 -12.82 0.65
CA ASP A 41 15.66 -13.93 0.87
C ASP A 41 17.13 -13.47 0.99
N LEU A 42 17.39 -12.18 0.92
CA LEU A 42 18.73 -11.60 0.94
C LEU A 42 19.06 -10.95 2.28
N GLN A 43 20.35 -10.70 2.49
CA GLN A 43 20.87 -9.99 3.65
C GLN A 43 21.94 -8.96 3.23
N GLY A 44 22.31 -8.09 4.17
CA GLY A 44 23.41 -7.14 3.99
C GLY A 44 23.21 -6.14 2.86
N ALA A 45 24.29 -5.79 2.18
CA ALA A 45 24.30 -4.71 1.18
C ALA A 45 23.41 -5.00 -0.04
N GLU A 46 23.33 -6.25 -0.47
CA GLU A 46 22.51 -6.62 -1.63
C GLU A 46 21.00 -6.48 -1.35
N LYS A 47 20.55 -6.90 -0.14
CA LYS A 47 19.18 -6.61 0.32
C LYS A 47 18.89 -5.11 0.28
N MET A 48 19.76 -4.31 0.85
CA MET A 48 19.57 -2.85 0.91
C MET A 48 19.54 -2.23 -0.49
N ARG A 49 20.34 -2.74 -1.42
CA ARG A 49 20.34 -2.31 -2.83
C ARG A 49 19.00 -2.60 -3.49
N LEU A 50 18.48 -3.82 -3.37
CA LEU A 50 17.19 -4.19 -3.95
C LEU A 50 16.03 -3.40 -3.32
N LEU A 51 16.01 -3.24 -2.00
CA LEU A 51 15.02 -2.41 -1.32
C LEU A 51 15.05 -0.96 -1.80
N GLY A 52 16.24 -0.43 -2.10
CA GLY A 52 16.39 0.90 -2.70
C GLY A 52 15.75 1.00 -4.09
N LEU A 53 15.96 -0.01 -4.93
CA LEU A 53 15.35 -0.08 -6.27
C LEU A 53 13.83 -0.27 -6.19
N ALA A 54 13.34 -1.12 -5.28
CA ALA A 54 11.90 -1.28 -5.03
C ALA A 54 11.25 0.04 -4.62
N ALA A 55 11.85 0.75 -3.66
CA ALA A 55 11.36 2.06 -3.23
C ALA A 55 11.25 3.06 -4.39
N ALA A 56 12.31 3.18 -5.19
CA ALA A 56 12.32 4.05 -6.37
C ALA A 56 11.24 3.65 -7.41
N GLY A 57 11.02 2.34 -7.57
CA GLY A 57 9.97 1.80 -8.44
C GLY A 57 8.57 2.19 -7.97
N TYR A 58 8.26 2.04 -6.67
CA TYR A 58 6.97 2.44 -6.11
C TYR A 58 6.76 3.96 -6.15
N GLU A 59 7.79 4.75 -5.84
CA GLU A 59 7.75 6.21 -5.97
C GLU A 59 7.48 6.66 -7.41
N LYS A 60 8.03 5.93 -8.41
CA LYS A 60 7.75 6.17 -9.83
C LYS A 60 6.27 5.94 -10.16
N VAL A 61 5.61 4.90 -9.60
CA VAL A 61 4.18 4.67 -9.79
C VAL A 61 3.38 5.87 -9.27
N LEU A 62 3.64 6.29 -8.04
CA LEU A 62 2.97 7.42 -7.40
C LEU A 62 3.12 8.72 -8.20
N LYS A 63 4.32 9.00 -8.71
CA LYS A 63 4.62 10.23 -9.45
C LYS A 63 4.06 10.22 -10.87
N LYS A 64 4.14 9.08 -11.58
CA LYS A 64 3.84 9.01 -13.01
C LYS A 64 2.36 8.72 -13.30
N TYR A 65 1.68 8.05 -12.37
CA TYR A 65 0.31 7.59 -12.57
C TYR A 65 -0.64 8.00 -11.42
N PRO A 66 -0.67 9.29 -11.00
CA PRO A 66 -1.44 9.72 -9.83
C PRO A 66 -2.96 9.56 -9.97
N ASP A 67 -3.44 9.39 -11.20
CA ASP A 67 -4.82 9.09 -11.55
C ASP A 67 -5.20 7.62 -11.35
N GLN A 68 -4.22 6.70 -11.25
CA GLN A 68 -4.43 5.27 -11.08
C GLN A 68 -4.48 4.90 -9.59
N LYS A 69 -5.57 5.31 -8.90
CA LYS A 69 -5.69 5.27 -7.44
C LYS A 69 -5.43 3.89 -6.83
N PHE A 70 -5.91 2.83 -7.47
CA PHE A 70 -5.67 1.45 -7.04
C PHE A 70 -4.16 1.12 -6.98
N TRP A 71 -3.43 1.37 -8.08
CA TRP A 71 -2.00 1.08 -8.14
C TRP A 71 -1.18 2.01 -7.26
N CYS A 72 -1.62 3.25 -7.09
CA CYS A 72 -0.99 4.19 -6.17
C CYS A 72 -1.15 3.76 -4.70
N ALA A 73 -2.33 3.31 -4.29
CA ALA A 73 -2.55 2.82 -2.93
C ALA A 73 -1.67 1.61 -2.62
N GLN A 74 -1.62 0.62 -3.54
CA GLN A 74 -0.72 -0.52 -3.41
C GLN A 74 0.75 -0.10 -3.34
N ALA A 75 1.19 0.76 -4.26
CA ALA A 75 2.57 1.24 -4.29
C ALA A 75 2.95 1.98 -3.00
N LEU A 76 2.05 2.80 -2.47
CA LEU A 76 2.29 3.53 -1.23
C LEU A 76 2.39 2.58 -0.03
N ARG A 77 1.50 1.59 0.08
CA ARG A 77 1.57 0.56 1.13
C ARG A 77 2.87 -0.25 1.03
N CYS A 78 3.22 -0.74 -0.17
CA CYS A 78 4.46 -1.49 -0.38
C CYS A 78 5.70 -0.63 -0.10
N LEU A 79 5.70 0.67 -0.43
CA LEU A 79 6.78 1.58 -0.06
C LEU A 79 6.96 1.66 1.47
N GLY A 80 5.87 1.65 2.23
CA GLY A 80 5.91 1.53 3.70
C GLY A 80 6.61 0.25 4.14
N ASN A 81 6.23 -0.91 3.56
CA ASN A 81 6.87 -2.20 3.87
C ASN A 81 8.39 -2.16 3.55
N VAL A 82 8.77 -1.58 2.42
CA VAL A 82 10.19 -1.41 2.05
C VAL A 82 10.92 -0.55 3.08
N ARG A 83 10.34 0.55 3.55
CA ARG A 83 10.98 1.40 4.58
C ARG A 83 11.13 0.65 5.91
N ALA A 84 10.14 -0.15 6.32
CA ALA A 84 10.26 -1.01 7.50
C ALA A 84 11.40 -2.04 7.33
N ALA A 85 11.48 -2.71 6.18
CA ALA A 85 12.54 -3.65 5.86
C ALA A 85 13.94 -3.02 5.81
N GLN A 86 14.03 -1.71 5.56
CA GLN A 86 15.25 -0.92 5.67
C GLN A 86 15.57 -0.49 7.11
N GLY A 87 14.80 -0.91 8.12
CA GLY A 87 14.96 -0.49 9.52
C GLY A 87 14.43 0.92 9.82
N ARG A 88 13.66 1.52 8.91
CA ARG A 88 13.13 2.88 9.01
C ARG A 88 11.66 2.86 9.44
N LEU A 89 11.38 2.32 10.63
CA LEU A 89 10.02 2.08 11.10
C LEU A 89 9.17 3.36 11.17
N ASP A 90 9.71 4.46 11.68
CA ASP A 90 8.94 5.71 11.78
C ASP A 90 8.55 6.28 10.41
N ASP A 91 9.42 6.14 9.41
CA ASP A 91 9.10 6.54 8.05
C ASP A 91 8.03 5.60 7.44
N ALA A 92 8.12 4.29 7.72
CA ALA A 92 7.14 3.31 7.31
C ALA A 92 5.75 3.63 7.88
N VAL A 93 5.65 3.90 9.18
CA VAL A 93 4.39 4.28 9.83
C VAL A 93 3.78 5.53 9.20
N LYS A 94 4.58 6.57 8.94
CA LYS A 94 4.11 7.78 8.25
C LYS A 94 3.56 7.47 6.87
N ILE A 95 4.21 6.57 6.12
CA ILE A 95 3.77 6.17 4.78
C ILE A 95 2.46 5.37 4.85
N TRP A 96 2.32 4.42 5.78
CA TRP A 96 1.08 3.65 5.93
C TRP A 96 -0.11 4.53 6.33
N VAL A 97 0.08 5.53 7.20
CA VAL A 97 -0.95 6.52 7.52
C VAL A 97 -1.39 7.32 6.28
N ARG A 98 -0.49 7.58 5.35
CA ARG A 98 -0.85 8.25 4.09
C ARG A 98 -1.77 7.43 3.21
N VAL A 99 -1.73 6.08 3.27
CA VAL A 99 -2.64 5.22 2.50
C VAL A 99 -4.10 5.53 2.84
N GLU A 100 -4.44 5.58 4.13
CA GLU A 100 -5.77 5.97 4.61
C GLU A 100 -6.15 7.39 4.15
N LYS A 101 -5.23 8.34 4.28
CA LYS A 101 -5.47 9.76 3.98
C LYS A 101 -5.64 10.04 2.49
N GLU A 102 -4.83 9.42 1.64
CA GLU A 102 -4.75 9.72 0.20
C GLU A 102 -5.67 8.81 -0.64
N TYR A 103 -5.96 7.60 -0.13
CA TYR A 103 -6.73 6.57 -0.84
C TYR A 103 -7.81 5.91 0.04
N PRO A 104 -8.67 6.68 0.73
CA PRO A 104 -9.64 6.14 1.70
C PRO A 104 -10.66 5.18 1.10
N GLN A 105 -10.87 5.18 -0.22
CA GLN A 105 -11.78 4.25 -0.90
C GLN A 105 -11.12 2.91 -1.29
N GLN A 106 -9.84 2.73 -0.97
CA GLN A 106 -9.12 1.49 -1.22
C GLN A 106 -9.06 0.66 0.08
N ASP A 107 -10.23 0.22 0.57
CA ASP A 107 -10.42 -0.40 1.90
C ASP A 107 -9.43 -1.52 2.17
N TRP A 108 -9.17 -2.38 1.19
CA TRP A 108 -8.21 -3.47 1.33
C TRP A 108 -6.78 -2.96 1.58
N GLU A 109 -6.34 -1.93 0.85
CA GLU A 109 -5.00 -1.37 1.01
C GLU A 109 -4.87 -0.59 2.33
N VAL A 110 -5.95 0.08 2.76
CA VAL A 110 -6.01 0.75 4.07
C VAL A 110 -5.91 -0.27 5.20
N LEU A 111 -6.70 -1.34 5.15
CA LEU A 111 -6.65 -2.43 6.13
C LEU A 111 -5.25 -3.04 6.23
N LEU A 112 -4.63 -3.37 5.10
CA LEU A 112 -3.30 -3.95 5.08
C LEU A 112 -2.22 -2.95 5.55
N ALA A 113 -2.37 -1.66 5.29
CA ALA A 113 -1.46 -0.63 5.79
C ALA A 113 -1.55 -0.52 7.32
N TRP A 114 -2.75 -0.49 7.90
CA TRP A 114 -2.93 -0.48 9.35
C TRP A 114 -2.41 -1.75 10.01
N LYS A 115 -2.67 -2.91 9.40
CA LYS A 115 -2.13 -4.18 9.88
C LYS A 115 -0.60 -4.15 9.87
N SER A 116 0.03 -3.72 8.80
CA SER A 116 1.49 -3.62 8.73
C SER A 116 2.06 -2.68 9.79
N ALA A 117 1.43 -1.51 9.99
CA ALA A 117 1.83 -0.56 11.04
C ALA A 117 1.69 -1.19 12.44
N ALA A 118 0.54 -1.80 12.72
CA ALA A 118 0.27 -2.42 14.01
C ALA A 118 1.27 -3.55 14.34
N ASP A 119 1.48 -4.48 13.41
CA ASP A 119 2.35 -5.62 13.61
C ASP A 119 3.82 -5.17 13.80
N GLN A 120 4.31 -4.27 12.96
CA GLN A 120 5.69 -3.78 13.06
C GLN A 120 5.95 -2.94 14.32
N LEU A 121 4.98 -2.15 14.75
CA LEU A 121 5.05 -1.41 16.02
C LEU A 121 5.01 -2.37 17.22
N TRP A 122 4.17 -3.41 17.17
CA TRP A 122 4.10 -4.43 18.20
C TRP A 122 5.43 -5.15 18.36
N ASP A 123 6.01 -5.62 17.26
CA ASP A 123 7.29 -6.33 17.25
C ASP A 123 8.45 -5.43 17.71
N ALA A 124 8.35 -4.14 17.52
CA ALA A 124 9.29 -3.13 18.03
C ALA A 124 9.07 -2.75 19.52
N GLY A 125 8.10 -3.39 20.22
CA GLY A 125 7.77 -3.07 21.62
C GLY A 125 6.95 -1.79 21.80
N ARG A 126 6.49 -1.13 20.73
CA ARG A 126 5.67 0.10 20.76
C ARG A 126 4.18 -0.26 20.81
N GLN A 127 3.80 -1.01 21.84
CA GLN A 127 2.48 -1.66 21.92
C GLN A 127 1.31 -0.66 21.96
N ASP A 128 1.45 0.48 22.64
CA ASP A 128 0.37 1.47 22.72
C ASP A 128 0.04 2.06 21.35
N GLU A 129 1.06 2.32 20.55
CA GLU A 129 0.90 2.80 19.18
C GLU A 129 0.32 1.69 18.27
N ALA A 130 0.75 0.46 18.44
CA ALA A 130 0.20 -0.71 17.73
C ALA A 130 -1.29 -0.89 18.03
N ARG A 131 -1.70 -0.78 19.31
CA ARG A 131 -3.10 -0.89 19.73
C ARG A 131 -4.00 0.17 19.09
N ALA A 132 -3.49 1.37 18.83
CA ALA A 132 -4.25 2.39 18.12
C ALA A 132 -4.65 1.93 16.70
N PHE A 133 -3.76 1.27 15.97
CA PHE A 133 -4.07 0.70 14.65
C PHE A 133 -4.97 -0.53 14.73
N TYR A 134 -4.77 -1.42 15.71
CA TYR A 134 -5.66 -2.56 15.92
C TYR A 134 -7.10 -2.12 16.24
N ARG A 135 -7.30 -1.05 17.05
CA ARG A 135 -8.64 -0.47 17.26
C ARG A 135 -9.27 0.02 15.98
N LYS A 136 -8.54 0.76 15.13
CA LYS A 136 -9.04 1.19 13.81
C LYS A 136 -9.50 0.01 12.95
N ILE A 137 -8.74 -1.09 12.93
CA ILE A 137 -9.10 -2.30 12.19
C ILE A 137 -10.43 -2.86 12.70
N VAL A 138 -10.57 -3.01 14.02
CA VAL A 138 -11.79 -3.56 14.61
C VAL A 138 -12.98 -2.61 14.38
N GLU A 139 -12.82 -1.30 14.63
CA GLU A 139 -13.89 -0.32 14.48
C GLU A 139 -14.42 -0.24 13.04
N GLN A 140 -13.56 -0.37 12.04
CA GLN A 140 -13.98 -0.21 10.64
C GLN A 140 -14.43 -1.51 9.99
N PHE A 141 -13.84 -2.66 10.36
CA PHE A 141 -14.01 -3.93 9.62
C PHE A 141 -14.69 -5.04 10.43
N ASP A 142 -15.12 -4.80 11.66
CA ASP A 142 -15.83 -5.81 12.46
C ASP A 142 -17.36 -5.69 12.31
N ASN A 143 -17.86 -5.87 11.10
CA ASN A 143 -19.30 -5.80 10.80
C ASN A 143 -19.96 -7.18 10.61
N GLY A 144 -19.19 -8.27 10.61
CA GLY A 144 -19.67 -9.64 10.51
C GLY A 144 -20.03 -10.13 9.10
N GLU A 145 -19.96 -9.27 8.09
CA GLU A 145 -20.31 -9.58 6.69
C GLU A 145 -19.09 -9.61 5.76
N GLU A 146 -17.90 -9.43 6.32
CA GLU A 146 -16.66 -9.32 5.56
C GLU A 146 -16.16 -10.67 5.01
N PRO A 147 -15.38 -10.63 3.92
CA PRO A 147 -14.67 -11.81 3.42
C PRO A 147 -13.78 -12.46 4.49
N THR A 148 -13.63 -13.77 4.44
CA THR A 148 -12.86 -14.57 5.43
C THR A 148 -11.48 -13.99 5.74
N ALA A 149 -10.79 -13.45 4.74
CA ALA A 149 -9.47 -12.84 4.93
C ALA A 149 -9.52 -11.60 5.85
N ILE A 150 -10.54 -10.77 5.72
CA ILE A 150 -10.75 -9.60 6.58
C ILE A 150 -11.12 -10.05 7.99
N ILE A 151 -12.03 -11.03 8.14
CA ILE A 151 -12.42 -11.61 9.42
C ILE A 151 -11.21 -12.10 10.20
N GLN A 152 -10.28 -12.80 9.54
CA GLN A 152 -9.04 -13.28 10.19
C GLN A 152 -8.16 -12.13 10.70
N ILE A 153 -8.02 -11.06 9.92
CA ILE A 153 -7.26 -9.87 10.35
C ILE A 153 -7.92 -9.21 11.56
N VAL A 154 -9.25 -9.05 11.53
CA VAL A 154 -10.04 -8.48 12.64
C VAL A 154 -9.90 -9.32 13.92
N GLN A 155 -10.01 -10.64 13.79
CA GLN A 155 -9.82 -11.55 14.94
C GLN A 155 -8.42 -11.45 15.53
N GLY A 156 -7.39 -11.37 14.67
CA GLY A 156 -6.01 -11.14 15.12
C GLY A 156 -5.84 -9.80 15.85
N ALA A 157 -6.47 -8.74 15.34
CA ALA A 157 -6.47 -7.43 15.99
C ALA A 157 -7.17 -7.46 17.37
N LYS A 158 -8.34 -8.10 17.45
CA LYS A 158 -9.05 -8.29 18.74
C LYS A 158 -8.19 -9.03 19.75
N PHE A 159 -7.53 -10.11 19.35
CA PHE A 159 -6.63 -10.87 20.22
C PHE A 159 -5.51 -9.99 20.81
N ARG A 160 -4.90 -9.12 19.99
CA ARG A 160 -3.87 -8.18 20.43
C ARG A 160 -4.39 -7.07 21.36
N LEU A 161 -5.69 -6.78 21.33
CA LEU A 161 -6.31 -5.77 22.21
C LEU A 161 -6.71 -6.33 23.58
N VAL A 162 -6.98 -7.62 23.68
CA VAL A 162 -7.46 -8.29 24.93
C VAL A 162 -6.31 -8.87 25.76
N GLY A 163 -5.14 -9.07 25.17
CA GLY A 163 -4.01 -9.73 25.83
C GLY A 163 -3.19 -8.76 26.70
N ASP A 164 -3.65 -8.49 27.91
CA ASP A 164 -2.90 -8.08 29.10
C ASP A 164 -3.57 -8.65 30.35
#